data_e6ecb86971170869bc270707f08ec795
#
_entry.id   e6ecb86971170869bc270707f08ec795
#
_cell.length_a   1.000
_cell.length_b   1.000
_cell.length_c   1.000
_cell.angle_alpha   90.00
_cell.angle_beta   90.00
_cell.angle_gamma   90.00
#
_symmetry.space_group_name_H-M   'P 1'
#
loop_
_entity.id
_entity.type
_entity.pdbx_description
1 polymer ?
#
loop_
_entity_poly.entity_id
_entity_poly.type
_entity_poly.pdbx_seq_one_letter_code
_entity_poly.pdbx_strand_id
1 'polypeptide(L)'
;MPFWMRIATLVAAAFVTAAHAGDVPTLDTKLTCHPIGGDVSLGIDTDRCFKTEQEARDQLTRQWVDFPAADRTLCTQTATMGGTASYVELMTCLEMKRDVAKLPPDRGLTTRPSNLPTK
;
A
#
# COMPACT_ATOMS: atom_id res chain seq x y z
N MET A 1 61.22 -12.34 -30.60
CA MET A 1 60.35 -11.26 -30.09
C MET A 1 59.07 -11.90 -29.58
N PRO A 2 58.86 -12.13 -28.29
CA PRO A 2 57.59 -12.68 -27.82
C PRO A 2 56.58 -11.54 -27.67
N PHE A 3 55.54 -11.63 -28.44
CA PHE A 3 54.36 -10.77 -28.36
C PHE A 3 53.58 -11.14 -27.08
N TRP A 4 53.68 -10.34 -26.05
CA TRP A 4 52.87 -10.47 -24.83
C TRP A 4 51.52 -9.84 -25.07
N MET A 5 50.57 -10.69 -25.42
CA MET A 5 49.17 -10.35 -25.58
C MET A 5 48.58 -10.13 -24.18
N ARG A 6 48.42 -8.87 -23.79
CA ARG A 6 47.71 -8.48 -22.56
C ARG A 6 46.22 -8.66 -22.80
N ILE A 7 45.67 -9.74 -22.27
CA ILE A 7 44.21 -9.93 -22.21
C ILE A 7 43.70 -9.05 -21.04
N ALA A 8 43.16 -7.91 -21.39
CA ALA A 8 42.42 -7.08 -20.45
C ALA A 8 41.04 -7.74 -20.20
N THR A 9 40.93 -8.46 -19.10
CA THR A 9 39.63 -8.96 -18.61
C THR A 9 38.80 -7.77 -18.10
N LEU A 10 37.84 -7.35 -18.91
CA LEU A 10 36.78 -6.44 -18.49
C LEU A 10 35.86 -7.19 -17.51
N VAL A 11 36.03 -6.95 -16.22
CA VAL A 11 35.07 -7.33 -15.20
C VAL A 11 33.89 -6.38 -15.33
N ALA A 12 32.85 -6.81 -16.03
CA ALA A 12 31.57 -6.15 -16.02
C ALA A 12 30.96 -6.34 -14.63
N ALA A 13 31.07 -5.31 -13.79
CA ALA A 13 30.32 -5.23 -12.54
C ALA A 13 28.85 -5.10 -12.89
N ALA A 14 28.11 -6.20 -12.84
CA ALA A 14 26.65 -6.18 -12.88
C ALA A 14 26.18 -5.51 -11.58
N PHE A 15 25.81 -4.25 -11.66
CA PHE A 15 25.02 -3.60 -10.62
C PHE A 15 23.67 -4.28 -10.59
N VAL A 16 23.53 -5.26 -9.71
CA VAL A 16 22.22 -5.76 -9.30
C VAL A 16 21.59 -4.62 -8.53
N THR A 17 20.79 -3.79 -9.21
CA THR A 17 19.86 -2.90 -8.54
C THR A 17 18.89 -3.81 -7.81
N ALA A 18 19.14 -4.05 -6.52
CA ALA A 18 18.15 -4.60 -5.64
C ALA A 18 16.92 -3.69 -5.78
N ALA A 19 15.86 -4.21 -6.41
CA ALA A 19 14.56 -3.56 -6.35
C ALA A 19 14.22 -3.49 -4.87
N HIS A 20 14.43 -2.33 -4.27
CA HIS A 20 14.00 -2.07 -2.92
C HIS A 20 12.51 -2.31 -2.92
N ALA A 21 12.04 -3.30 -2.18
CA ALA A 21 10.64 -3.44 -1.83
C ALA A 21 10.27 -2.08 -1.24
N GLY A 22 9.56 -1.25 -2.02
CA GLY A 22 9.44 0.17 -1.76
C GLY A 22 9.01 0.42 -0.32
N ASP A 23 9.56 1.45 0.28
CA ASP A 23 9.15 1.91 1.61
C ASP A 23 7.67 2.32 1.59
N VAL A 24 7.06 2.38 2.76
CA VAL A 24 5.70 2.94 2.92
C VAL A 24 5.65 4.33 2.27
N PRO A 25 4.70 4.58 1.37
CA PRO A 25 4.63 5.88 0.69
C PRO A 25 4.42 7.02 1.69
N THR A 26 4.96 8.20 1.38
CA THR A 26 4.68 9.40 2.16
C THR A 26 3.33 9.96 1.73
N LEU A 27 2.36 9.96 2.65
CA LEU A 27 1.02 10.48 2.43
C LEU A 27 0.85 11.83 3.16
N ASP A 28 0.24 12.80 2.49
CA ASP A 28 -0.15 14.05 3.12
C ASP A 28 -1.54 13.92 3.74
N THR A 29 -1.57 13.72 5.05
CA THR A 29 -2.81 13.52 5.82
C THR A 29 -3.45 14.82 6.30
N LYS A 30 -2.93 15.98 5.89
CA LYS A 30 -3.45 17.29 6.33
C LYS A 30 -4.93 17.48 5.98
N LEU A 31 -5.31 17.16 4.74
CA LEU A 31 -6.70 17.30 4.31
C LEU A 31 -7.63 16.28 4.99
N THR A 32 -7.10 15.14 5.37
CA THR A 32 -7.84 14.11 6.11
C THR A 32 -8.14 14.57 7.54
N CYS A 33 -7.17 15.20 8.20
CA CYS A 33 -7.30 15.66 9.59
C CYS A 33 -7.77 17.13 9.72
N HIS A 34 -7.71 17.92 8.64
CA HIS A 34 -8.24 19.28 8.56
C HIS A 34 -9.08 19.44 7.29
N PRO A 35 -10.27 18.88 7.21
CA PRO A 35 -11.10 18.99 6.02
C PRO A 35 -11.44 20.45 5.73
N ILE A 36 -11.25 20.88 4.47
CA ILE A 36 -11.58 22.24 4.03
C ILE A 36 -13.11 22.41 4.15
N GLY A 37 -13.54 23.45 4.90
CA GLY A 37 -14.95 23.72 5.15
C GLY A 37 -15.57 22.81 6.21
N GLY A 38 -14.75 22.05 6.93
CA GLY A 38 -15.18 21.25 8.07
C GLY A 38 -15.74 22.13 9.15
N ASP A 39 -17.04 21.97 9.41
CA ASP A 39 -17.68 22.52 10.59
C ASP A 39 -16.94 21.95 11.80
N VAL A 40 -16.31 22.84 12.58
CA VAL A 40 -15.59 22.48 13.84
C VAL A 40 -16.54 21.77 14.83
N SER A 41 -17.84 21.82 14.54
CA SER A 41 -18.91 21.20 15.34
C SER A 41 -18.94 19.67 15.28
N LEU A 42 -18.24 19.01 14.35
CA LEU A 42 -18.17 17.54 14.30
C LEU A 42 -17.10 16.94 15.22
N GLY A 43 -16.39 17.78 16.00
CA GLY A 43 -15.53 17.30 17.09
C GLY A 43 -14.42 16.33 16.67
N ILE A 44 -13.94 16.43 15.43
CA ILE A 44 -12.73 15.70 15.04
C ILE A 44 -11.58 16.38 15.78
N ASP A 45 -11.12 15.73 16.83
CA ASP A 45 -9.90 16.11 17.51
C ASP A 45 -8.75 15.94 16.52
N THR A 46 -8.29 17.06 15.97
CA THR A 46 -7.22 17.11 14.98
C THR A 46 -5.96 16.42 15.48
N ASP A 47 -5.58 16.62 16.72
CA ASP A 47 -4.40 16.00 17.32
C ASP A 47 -4.57 14.48 17.42
N ARG A 48 -5.75 14.02 17.76
CA ARG A 48 -6.08 12.60 17.77
C ARG A 48 -6.03 12.01 16.35
N CYS A 49 -6.54 12.73 15.35
CA CYS A 49 -6.50 12.30 13.96
C CYS A 49 -5.05 12.11 13.50
N PHE A 50 -4.19 13.09 13.66
CA PHE A 50 -2.77 12.98 13.29
C PHE A 50 -2.06 11.86 14.03
N LYS A 51 -2.36 11.67 15.31
CA LYS A 51 -1.80 10.58 16.10
C LYS A 51 -2.22 9.22 15.53
N THR A 52 -3.48 9.05 15.20
CA THR A 52 -4.01 7.80 14.62
C THR A 52 -3.37 7.52 13.25
N GLU A 53 -3.22 8.53 12.40
CA GLU A 53 -2.53 8.41 11.11
C GLU A 53 -1.06 8.03 11.29
N GLN A 54 -0.36 8.61 12.25
CA GLN A 54 1.03 8.27 12.54
C GLN A 54 1.17 6.84 13.08
N GLU A 55 0.28 6.39 13.96
CA GLU A 55 0.26 5.01 14.47
C GLU A 55 0.03 4.00 13.33
N ALA A 56 -0.89 4.31 12.41
CA ALA A 56 -1.14 3.49 11.23
C ALA A 56 0.09 3.41 10.31
N ARG A 57 0.77 4.54 10.07
CA ARG A 57 2.03 4.58 9.32
C ARG A 57 3.11 3.72 9.96
N ASP A 58 3.28 3.83 11.28
CA ASP A 58 4.30 3.07 12.01
C ASP A 58 3.99 1.56 11.95
N GLN A 59 2.73 1.18 12.01
CA GLN A 59 2.31 -0.20 11.87
C GLN A 59 2.55 -0.72 10.45
N LEU A 60 2.21 0.06 9.43
CA LEU A 60 2.51 -0.24 8.03
C LEU A 60 4.01 -0.44 7.80
N THR A 61 4.85 0.42 8.37
CA THR A 61 6.30 0.32 8.24
C THR A 61 6.83 -1.03 8.71
N ARG A 62 6.27 -1.56 9.79
CA ARG A 62 6.66 -2.87 10.33
C ARG A 62 6.20 -4.06 9.48
N GLN A 63 5.13 -3.91 8.71
CA GLN A 63 4.48 -4.99 7.98
C GLN A 63 4.55 -4.83 6.44
N TRP A 64 5.15 -3.75 5.95
CA TRP A 64 5.08 -3.36 4.55
C TRP A 64 5.52 -4.44 3.57
N VAL A 65 6.63 -5.10 3.91
CA VAL A 65 7.21 -6.17 3.07
C VAL A 65 6.38 -7.45 3.06
N ASP A 66 5.51 -7.64 4.04
CA ASP A 66 4.66 -8.82 4.16
C ASP A 66 3.45 -8.76 3.22
N PHE A 67 3.12 -7.58 2.72
CA PHE A 67 2.03 -7.40 1.76
C PHE A 67 2.52 -7.59 0.32
N PRO A 68 1.76 -8.29 -0.55
CA PRO A 68 2.07 -8.42 -1.97
C PRO A 68 2.22 -7.06 -2.65
N ALA A 69 3.19 -6.93 -3.57
CA ALA A 69 3.46 -5.67 -4.28
C ALA A 69 2.23 -5.13 -5.03
N ALA A 70 1.43 -6.01 -5.64
CA ALA A 70 0.21 -5.63 -6.34
C ALA A 70 -0.83 -5.03 -5.38
N ASP A 71 -0.99 -5.59 -4.19
CA ASP A 71 -1.93 -5.07 -3.18
C ASP A 71 -1.43 -3.74 -2.62
N ARG A 72 -0.13 -3.58 -2.38
CA ARG A 72 0.47 -2.31 -1.98
C ARG A 72 0.17 -1.20 -2.99
N THR A 73 0.35 -1.48 -4.27
CA THR A 73 0.06 -0.51 -5.34
C THR A 73 -1.41 -0.15 -5.39
N LEU A 74 -2.29 -1.15 -5.41
CA LEU A 74 -3.73 -0.94 -5.48
C LEU A 74 -4.26 -0.18 -4.26
N CYS A 75 -3.87 -0.59 -3.06
CA CYS A 75 -4.33 0.05 -1.82
C CYS A 75 -3.78 1.47 -1.66
N THR A 76 -2.55 1.75 -2.12
CA THR A 76 -2.01 3.12 -2.15
C THR A 76 -2.83 4.01 -3.08
N GLN A 77 -3.19 3.53 -4.27
CA GLN A 77 -4.07 4.28 -5.18
C GLN A 77 -5.43 4.55 -4.54
N THR A 78 -6.02 3.54 -3.91
CA THR A 78 -7.32 3.67 -3.23
C THR A 78 -7.26 4.69 -2.10
N ALA A 79 -6.24 4.62 -1.25
CA ALA A 79 -6.07 5.50 -0.09
C ALA A 79 -5.74 6.97 -0.45
N THR A 80 -5.43 7.25 -1.72
CA THR A 80 -5.13 8.60 -2.22
C THR A 80 -6.20 9.14 -3.17
N MET A 81 -7.23 8.35 -3.46
CA MET A 81 -8.34 8.79 -4.31
C MET A 81 -9.14 9.92 -3.65
N GLY A 82 -9.63 10.85 -4.47
CA GLY A 82 -10.46 11.95 -3.99
C GLY A 82 -9.71 13.12 -3.36
N GLY A 83 -8.37 13.12 -3.42
CA GLY A 83 -7.53 14.24 -2.93
C GLY A 83 -7.28 14.24 -1.42
N THR A 84 -7.81 13.27 -0.69
CA THR A 84 -7.47 13.01 0.71
C THR A 84 -6.61 11.76 0.80
N ALA A 85 -5.58 11.78 1.61
CA ALA A 85 -4.69 10.64 1.79
C ALA A 85 -4.70 10.18 3.26
N SER A 86 -4.79 8.87 3.49
CA SER A 86 -4.89 8.31 4.84
C SER A 86 -4.10 7.02 4.98
N TYR A 87 -3.23 6.94 5.97
CA TYR A 87 -2.55 5.71 6.35
C TYR A 87 -3.50 4.68 6.97
N VAL A 88 -4.54 5.14 7.65
CA VAL A 88 -5.59 4.26 8.20
C VAL A 88 -6.33 3.55 7.07
N GLU A 89 -6.71 4.27 6.01
CA GLU A 89 -7.35 3.66 4.84
C GLU A 89 -6.41 2.70 4.12
N LEU A 90 -5.14 3.08 3.94
CA LEU A 90 -4.13 2.22 3.32
C LEU A 90 -3.97 0.91 4.10
N MET A 91 -3.85 0.99 5.42
CA MET A 91 -3.72 -0.18 6.27
C MET A 91 -4.98 -1.05 6.22
N THR A 92 -6.15 -0.45 6.33
CA THR A 92 -7.43 -1.16 6.25
C THR A 92 -7.58 -1.92 4.93
N CYS A 93 -7.26 -1.28 3.80
CA CYS A 93 -7.30 -1.91 2.48
C CYS A 93 -6.38 -3.15 2.42
N LEU A 94 -5.13 -3.01 2.88
CA LEU A 94 -4.16 -4.10 2.88
C LEU A 94 -4.55 -5.26 3.80
N GLU A 95 -5.09 -4.97 4.97
CA GLU A 95 -5.59 -5.99 5.90
C GLU A 95 -6.79 -6.74 5.30
N MET A 96 -7.74 -6.04 4.70
CA MET A 96 -8.87 -6.65 4.00
C MET A 96 -8.39 -7.57 2.87
N LYS A 97 -7.42 -7.14 2.07
CA LYS A 97 -6.82 -7.97 1.02
C LYS A 97 -6.20 -9.24 1.58
N ARG A 98 -5.44 -9.11 2.65
CA ARG A 98 -4.82 -10.25 3.34
C ARG A 98 -5.85 -11.22 3.90
N ASP A 99 -6.94 -10.72 4.46
CA ASP A 99 -7.98 -11.56 5.04
C ASP A 99 -8.79 -12.28 3.96
N VAL A 100 -9.13 -11.61 2.85
CA VAL A 100 -9.77 -12.24 1.68
C VAL A 100 -8.90 -13.36 1.11
N ALA A 101 -7.58 -13.17 1.04
CA ALA A 101 -6.66 -14.19 0.54
C ALA A 101 -6.62 -15.47 1.41
N LYS A 102 -7.04 -15.39 2.67
CA LYS A 102 -7.15 -16.54 3.59
C LYS A 102 -8.48 -17.28 3.48
N LEU A 103 -9.47 -16.71 2.79
CA LEU A 103 -10.77 -17.37 2.62
C LEU A 103 -10.66 -18.55 1.66
N PRO A 104 -11.41 -19.65 1.91
CA PRO A 104 -11.52 -20.73 0.95
C PRO A 104 -12.06 -20.21 -0.39
N PRO A 105 -11.60 -20.77 -1.53
CA PRO A 105 -11.98 -20.30 -2.87
C PRO A 105 -13.48 -20.39 -3.17
N ASP A 106 -14.21 -21.23 -2.46
CA ASP A 106 -15.66 -21.39 -2.57
C ASP A 106 -16.49 -20.26 -1.91
N ARG A 107 -15.86 -19.44 -1.07
CA ARG A 107 -16.50 -18.27 -0.43
C ARG A 107 -16.24 -16.95 -1.15
N GLY A 108 -15.45 -16.95 -2.20
CA GLY A 108 -15.28 -15.79 -3.08
C GLY A 108 -16.50 -15.65 -3.99
N LEU A 109 -17.30 -14.63 -3.77
CA LEU A 109 -18.22 -13.88 -4.68
C LEU A 109 -18.85 -14.60 -5.90
N THR A 110 -18.80 -15.90 -6.04
CA THR A 110 -19.30 -16.65 -7.21
C THR A 110 -20.59 -17.40 -6.99
N THR A 111 -21.36 -17.07 -5.98
CA THR A 111 -22.72 -17.60 -5.90
C THR A 111 -23.71 -16.48 -5.62
N ARG A 112 -24.00 -15.74 -6.66
CA ARG A 112 -25.33 -15.20 -6.80
C ARG A 112 -26.24 -16.45 -6.87
N PRO A 113 -27.12 -16.69 -5.89
CA PRO A 113 -28.04 -17.81 -6.00
C PRO A 113 -28.92 -17.57 -7.23
N SER A 114 -28.92 -18.54 -8.11
CA SER A 114 -29.71 -18.54 -9.37
C SER A 114 -31.23 -18.67 -9.14
N ASN A 115 -31.71 -18.39 -7.96
CA ASN A 115 -33.10 -18.62 -7.55
C ASN A 115 -33.85 -17.32 -7.29
N LEU A 116 -33.56 -16.26 -8.02
CA LEU A 116 -34.47 -15.14 -8.04
C LEU A 116 -35.63 -15.50 -9.01
N PRO A 117 -36.85 -15.63 -8.53
CA PRO A 117 -38.01 -15.83 -9.41
C PRO A 117 -38.15 -14.61 -10.31
N THR A 118 -38.02 -14.83 -11.60
CA THR A 118 -38.42 -13.85 -12.61
C THR A 118 -39.93 -13.68 -12.54
N LYS A 119 -40.36 -12.51 -12.10
CA LYS A 119 -41.73 -12.03 -12.31
C LYS A 119 -41.86 -11.41 -13.68
#